data_a594242cccf48e5151a71f7e9a778e16
#
_entry.id   a594242cccf48e5151a71f7e9a778e16
#
_cell.length_a   1.000
_cell.length_b   1.000
_cell.length_c   1.000
_cell.angle_alpha   90.00
_cell.angle_beta   90.00
_cell.angle_gamma   90.00
#
_symmetry.space_group_name_H-M   'P 1'
#
loop_
_entity.id
_entity.type
_entity.pdbx_description
1 polymer ?
#
loop_
_entity_poly.entity_id
_entity_poly.type
_entity_poly.pdbx_seq_one_letter_code
_entity_poly.pdbx_strand_id
1 'polypeptide(L)'
;LGDEIAGLWTDDDQLSEQLTKAAVKAGEGIWRMPMQDSYKSGIKSSIADLQNTGPRAGGSITAALFLKEFVNSTIPWAHIDIAGTCWTEKDRDINPKGATGYGVRTLVNWIKDLSLNFN
;
A
#
# COMPACT_ATOMS: atom_id res chain seq x y z
N LEU A 1 -5.85 9.77 0.64
CA LEU A 1 -7.14 9.24 1.10
C LEU A 1 -7.48 9.70 2.53
N GLY A 2 -6.77 10.70 3.04
CA GLY A 2 -6.96 11.18 4.41
C GLY A 2 -6.21 10.33 5.43
N ASP A 3 -6.69 10.36 6.69
CA ASP A 3 -6.05 9.75 7.85
C ASP A 3 -6.74 8.45 8.34
N GLU A 4 -7.75 7.97 7.60
CA GLU A 4 -8.53 6.79 7.97
C GLU A 4 -8.39 5.63 6.96
N ILE A 5 -7.94 5.90 5.74
CA ILE A 5 -7.90 4.91 4.67
C ILE A 5 -6.52 4.92 4.01
N ALA A 6 -5.85 3.78 3.98
CA ALA A 6 -4.62 3.59 3.23
C ALA A 6 -4.91 3.24 1.76
N GLY A 7 -4.06 3.68 0.85
CA GLY A 7 -4.11 3.27 -0.56
C GLY A 7 -3.41 1.91 -0.75
N LEU A 8 -4.01 1.04 -1.55
CA LEU A 8 -3.44 -0.25 -1.94
C LEU A 8 -3.18 -0.26 -3.45
N TRP A 9 -1.96 -0.52 -3.86
CA TRP A 9 -1.59 -0.71 -5.26
C TRP A 9 -1.10 -2.12 -5.51
N THR A 10 -1.75 -2.82 -6.41
CA THR A 10 -1.37 -4.15 -6.90
C THR A 10 -2.06 -4.45 -8.22
N ASP A 11 -1.39 -5.18 -9.10
CA ASP A 11 -2.00 -5.76 -10.31
C ASP A 11 -2.63 -7.14 -10.05
N ASP A 12 -2.36 -7.73 -8.89
CA ASP A 12 -2.86 -9.05 -8.51
C ASP A 12 -4.22 -8.93 -7.81
N ASP A 13 -5.28 -9.40 -8.48
CA ASP A 13 -6.64 -9.33 -7.99
C ASP A 13 -6.85 -10.21 -6.74
N GLN A 14 -6.22 -11.38 -6.70
CA GLN A 14 -6.32 -12.30 -5.56
C GLN A 14 -5.65 -11.71 -4.33
N LEU A 15 -4.45 -11.14 -4.49
CA LEU A 15 -3.74 -10.47 -3.40
C LEU A 15 -4.52 -9.26 -2.89
N SER A 16 -5.11 -8.47 -3.81
CA SER A 16 -5.98 -7.35 -3.44
C SER A 16 -7.17 -7.78 -2.60
N GLU A 17 -7.84 -8.86 -3.00
CA GLU A 17 -8.99 -9.40 -2.26
C GLU A 17 -8.59 -9.91 -0.88
N GLN A 18 -7.49 -10.65 -0.79
CA GLN A 18 -6.95 -11.17 0.48
C GLN A 18 -6.61 -10.04 1.46
N LEU A 19 -5.88 -9.02 1.00
CA LEU A 19 -5.50 -7.87 1.84
C LEU A 19 -6.72 -7.05 2.28
N THR A 20 -7.68 -6.84 1.39
CA THR A 20 -8.91 -6.12 1.71
C THR A 20 -9.74 -6.87 2.77
N LYS A 21 -9.90 -8.19 2.64
CA LYS A 21 -10.57 -9.02 3.65
C LYS A 21 -9.84 -8.97 5.00
N ALA A 22 -8.52 -9.05 4.99
CA ALA A 22 -7.73 -8.96 6.21
C ALA A 22 -7.84 -7.59 6.88
N ALA A 23 -7.89 -6.52 6.10
CA ALA A 23 -8.08 -5.15 6.61
C ALA A 23 -9.44 -4.99 7.29
N VAL A 24 -10.51 -5.51 6.68
CA VAL A 24 -11.85 -5.51 7.30
C VAL A 24 -11.83 -6.22 8.66
N LYS A 25 -11.21 -7.41 8.75
CA LYS A 25 -11.06 -8.15 10.02
C LYS A 25 -10.24 -7.36 11.05
N ALA A 26 -9.24 -6.61 10.60
CA ALA A 26 -8.39 -5.79 11.45
C ALA A 26 -9.04 -4.48 11.89
N GLY A 27 -10.16 -4.07 11.29
CA GLY A 27 -10.77 -2.76 11.50
C GLY A 27 -9.94 -1.61 10.90
N GLU A 28 -9.17 -1.88 9.86
CA GLU A 28 -8.35 -0.89 9.14
C GLU A 28 -8.91 -0.66 7.74
N GLY A 29 -9.02 0.61 7.30
CA GLY A 29 -9.50 0.96 5.96
C GLY A 29 -8.40 0.81 4.92
N ILE A 30 -8.66 0.06 3.86
CA ILE A 30 -7.80 -0.03 2.68
C ILE A 30 -8.66 0.17 1.43
N TRP A 31 -8.14 0.93 0.46
CA TRP A 31 -8.80 1.16 -0.81
C TRP A 31 -7.84 0.88 -1.96
N ARG A 32 -8.25 0.00 -2.89
CA ARG A 32 -7.45 -0.30 -4.08
C ARG A 32 -7.44 0.89 -5.04
N MET A 33 -6.25 1.29 -5.43
CA MET A 33 -5.96 2.40 -6.33
C MET A 33 -5.47 1.88 -7.69
N PRO A 34 -5.62 2.65 -8.77
CA PRO A 34 -5.20 2.22 -10.09
C PRO A 34 -3.68 2.19 -10.25
N MET A 35 -3.17 1.11 -10.88
CA MET A 35 -1.80 1.04 -11.40
C MET A 35 -1.77 1.60 -12.81
N GLN A 36 -1.56 2.90 -12.96
CA GLN A 36 -1.59 3.59 -14.25
C GLN A 36 -0.22 3.59 -14.90
N ASP A 37 0.06 2.62 -15.76
CA ASP A 37 1.38 2.41 -16.38
C ASP A 37 1.92 3.61 -17.17
N SER A 38 1.05 4.41 -17.78
CA SER A 38 1.46 5.62 -18.50
C SER A 38 2.19 6.62 -17.59
N TYR A 39 1.96 6.56 -16.27
CA TYR A 39 2.62 7.44 -15.29
C TYR A 39 4.08 7.05 -15.02
N LYS A 40 4.56 5.91 -15.52
CA LYS A 40 5.99 5.55 -15.50
C LYS A 40 6.88 6.59 -16.19
N SER A 41 6.32 7.37 -17.12
CA SER A 41 7.05 8.49 -17.72
C SER A 41 7.53 9.52 -16.69
N GLY A 42 6.83 9.65 -15.56
CA GLY A 42 7.17 10.58 -14.48
C GLY A 42 8.36 10.17 -13.62
N ILE A 43 8.83 8.92 -13.74
CA ILE A 43 10.01 8.39 -13.00
C ILE A 43 11.18 8.06 -13.92
N LYS A 44 11.13 8.46 -15.19
CA LYS A 44 12.26 8.31 -16.13
C LYS A 44 13.35 9.31 -15.81
N SER A 45 14.60 8.88 -15.96
CA SER A 45 15.79 9.73 -15.81
C SER A 45 16.61 9.74 -17.08
N SER A 46 17.30 10.83 -17.37
CA SER A 46 18.28 10.94 -18.45
C SER A 46 19.69 10.56 -18.05
N ILE A 47 19.95 10.42 -16.75
CA ILE A 47 21.28 10.17 -16.16
C ILE A 47 21.35 8.96 -15.24
N ALA A 48 20.21 8.35 -14.91
CA ALA A 48 20.07 7.18 -14.07
C ALA A 48 19.01 6.23 -14.65
N ASP A 49 18.90 5.03 -14.11
CA ASP A 49 17.87 4.06 -14.52
C ASP A 49 16.45 4.60 -14.24
N LEU A 50 16.27 5.22 -13.07
CA LEU A 50 15.02 5.83 -12.62
C LEU A 50 15.33 7.07 -11.78
N GLN A 51 14.36 8.00 -11.71
CA GLN A 51 14.35 9.04 -10.67
C GLN A 51 13.35 8.66 -9.58
N ASN A 52 13.71 8.93 -8.33
CA ASN A 52 12.90 8.55 -7.16
C ASN A 52 11.82 9.58 -6.78
N THR A 53 11.69 10.65 -7.55
CA THR A 53 10.63 11.67 -7.38
C THR A 53 9.94 11.89 -8.70
N GLY A 54 8.63 11.91 -8.68
CA GLY A 54 7.79 12.21 -9.85
C GLY A 54 7.05 13.54 -9.72
N PRO A 55 6.17 13.84 -10.67
CA PRO A 55 5.30 15.00 -10.59
C PRO A 55 4.34 14.88 -9.39
N ARG A 56 3.87 16.03 -8.89
CA ARG A 56 2.92 16.06 -7.77
C ARG A 56 1.60 15.36 -8.12
N ALA A 57 1.10 15.55 -9.35
CA ALA A 57 -0.10 14.87 -9.82
C ALA A 57 0.14 13.37 -9.94
N GLY A 58 -0.73 12.58 -9.32
CA GLY A 58 -0.59 11.11 -9.30
C GLY A 58 0.63 10.60 -8.54
N GLY A 59 1.18 11.40 -7.60
CA GLY A 59 2.42 11.08 -6.90
C GLY A 59 2.41 9.75 -6.16
N SER A 60 1.30 9.35 -5.55
CA SER A 60 1.16 8.05 -4.89
C SER A 60 1.16 6.88 -5.89
N ILE A 61 0.63 7.09 -7.10
CA ILE A 61 0.69 6.08 -8.17
C ILE A 61 2.13 5.94 -8.68
N THR A 62 2.82 7.06 -8.92
CA THR A 62 4.24 7.02 -9.38
C THR A 62 5.15 6.43 -8.32
N ALA A 63 4.89 6.65 -7.03
CA ALA A 63 5.61 6.01 -5.92
C ALA A 63 5.44 4.49 -5.95
N ALA A 64 4.22 3.99 -6.13
CA ALA A 64 3.95 2.56 -6.25
C ALA A 64 4.62 1.95 -7.50
N LEU A 65 4.55 2.64 -8.64
CA LEU A 65 5.22 2.21 -9.88
C LEU A 65 6.74 2.16 -9.73
N PHE A 66 7.33 3.15 -9.04
CA PHE A 66 8.76 3.17 -8.74
C PHE A 66 9.18 1.95 -7.92
N LEU A 67 8.49 1.68 -6.81
CA LEU A 67 8.80 0.52 -5.95
C LEU A 67 8.64 -0.81 -6.70
N LYS A 68 7.66 -0.93 -7.56
CA LYS A 68 7.41 -2.13 -8.36
C LYS A 68 8.60 -2.50 -9.28
N GLU A 69 9.36 -1.53 -9.76
CA GLU A 69 10.54 -1.77 -10.62
C GLU A 69 11.63 -2.61 -9.92
N PHE A 70 11.63 -2.66 -8.59
CA PHE A 70 12.60 -3.43 -7.79
C PHE A 70 12.11 -4.83 -7.42
N VAL A 71 10.92 -5.22 -7.86
CA VAL A 71 10.31 -6.52 -7.55
C VAL A 71 10.30 -7.40 -8.78
N ASN A 72 10.66 -8.68 -8.61
CA ASN A 72 10.56 -9.66 -9.68
C ASN A 72 9.10 -9.79 -10.14
N SER A 73 8.86 -9.68 -11.44
CA SER A 73 7.53 -9.71 -12.06
C SER A 73 6.73 -11.00 -11.82
N THR A 74 7.40 -12.09 -11.42
CA THR A 74 6.77 -13.38 -11.11
C THR A 74 6.25 -13.49 -9.68
N ILE A 75 6.56 -12.50 -8.83
CA ILE A 75 6.16 -12.49 -7.42
C ILE A 75 4.91 -11.61 -7.28
N PRO A 76 3.80 -12.12 -6.71
CA PRO A 76 2.67 -11.29 -6.32
C PRO A 76 3.14 -10.15 -5.40
N TRP A 77 2.80 -8.93 -5.76
CA TRP A 77 3.30 -7.75 -5.07
C TRP A 77 2.17 -6.76 -4.78
N ALA A 78 2.27 -6.12 -3.64
CA ALA A 78 1.40 -5.02 -3.27
C ALA A 78 2.17 -3.93 -2.54
N HIS A 79 1.78 -2.69 -2.76
CA HIS A 79 2.21 -1.52 -1.99
C HIS A 79 1.02 -0.97 -1.20
N ILE A 80 1.22 -0.72 0.08
CA ILE A 80 0.24 -0.05 0.95
C ILE A 80 0.84 1.27 1.40
N ASP A 81 0.24 2.37 0.97
CA ASP A 81 0.65 3.73 1.35
C ASP A 81 -0.07 4.13 2.65
N ILE A 82 0.70 4.21 3.71
CA ILE A 82 0.23 4.57 5.06
C ILE A 82 0.61 6.01 5.46
N ALA A 83 1.08 6.82 4.53
CA ALA A 83 1.56 8.18 4.84
C ALA A 83 0.49 9.03 5.56
N GLY A 84 -0.79 8.87 5.20
CA GLY A 84 -1.89 9.56 5.85
C GLY A 84 -2.36 8.92 7.15
N THR A 85 -2.15 7.62 7.35
CA THR A 85 -2.75 6.84 8.44
C THR A 85 -1.77 6.47 9.56
N CYS A 86 -0.47 6.65 9.36
CA CYS A 86 0.57 6.17 10.28
C CYS A 86 0.71 6.99 11.57
N TRP A 87 0.09 8.16 11.65
CA TRP A 87 0.22 9.08 12.78
C TRP A 87 -1.11 9.73 13.13
N THR A 88 -1.36 9.95 14.43
CA THR A 88 -2.50 10.76 14.92
C THR A 88 -2.01 11.82 15.89
N GLU A 89 -2.56 13.05 15.74
CA GLU A 89 -2.24 14.19 16.61
C GLU A 89 -3.01 14.18 17.93
N LYS A 90 -4.00 13.31 18.08
CA LYS A 90 -4.84 13.18 19.27
C LYS A 90 -5.23 11.72 19.48
N ASP A 91 -5.67 11.41 20.70
CA ASP A 91 -6.24 10.10 21.00
C ASP A 91 -7.46 9.83 20.10
N ARG A 92 -7.49 8.68 19.47
CA ARG A 92 -8.56 8.26 18.57
C ARG A 92 -8.77 6.74 18.72
N ASP A 93 -9.95 6.34 19.12
CA ASP A 93 -10.33 4.93 19.29
C ASP A 93 -9.31 4.15 20.13
N ILE A 94 -8.65 3.17 19.50
CA ILE A 94 -7.60 2.35 20.13
C ILE A 94 -6.19 2.95 19.98
N ASN A 95 -6.06 4.07 19.26
CA ASN A 95 -4.77 4.70 19.00
C ASN A 95 -4.57 5.91 19.91
N PRO A 96 -3.62 5.87 20.87
CA PRO A 96 -3.18 7.08 21.55
C PRO A 96 -2.48 8.01 20.55
N LYS A 97 -2.37 9.29 20.89
CA LYS A 97 -1.57 10.25 20.11
C LYS A 97 -0.20 9.68 19.79
N GLY A 98 0.19 9.76 18.52
CA GLY A 98 1.48 9.27 18.02
C GLY A 98 1.34 8.30 16.86
N ALA A 99 2.28 7.37 16.77
CA ALA A 99 2.29 6.34 15.73
C ALA A 99 1.15 5.35 15.92
N THR A 100 0.42 5.07 14.84
CA THR A 100 -0.78 4.21 14.88
C THR A 100 -0.48 2.72 14.70
N GLY A 101 0.66 2.37 14.13
CA GLY A 101 0.94 0.99 13.70
C GLY A 101 0.03 0.51 12.58
N TYR A 102 -0.56 1.43 11.81
CA TYR A 102 -1.49 1.12 10.73
C TYR A 102 -0.89 0.09 9.75
N GLY A 103 -1.66 -0.91 9.38
CA GLY A 103 -1.23 -2.01 8.52
C GLY A 103 -0.71 -3.24 9.26
N VAL A 104 -0.20 -3.11 10.49
CA VAL A 104 0.33 -4.26 11.25
C VAL A 104 -0.76 -5.31 11.50
N ARG A 105 -1.93 -4.90 11.99
CA ARG A 105 -3.06 -5.80 12.23
C ARG A 105 -3.59 -6.42 10.94
N THR A 106 -3.65 -5.67 9.86
CA THR A 106 -4.02 -6.18 8.53
C THR A 106 -3.06 -7.29 8.10
N LEU A 107 -1.75 -7.05 8.17
CA LEU A 107 -0.75 -8.05 7.76
C LEU A 107 -0.77 -9.30 8.64
N VAL A 108 -0.95 -9.16 9.95
CA VAL A 108 -1.11 -10.30 10.86
C VAL A 108 -2.33 -11.14 10.48
N ASN A 109 -3.47 -10.52 10.22
CA ASN A 109 -4.68 -11.24 9.79
C ASN A 109 -4.49 -11.92 8.44
N TRP A 110 -3.84 -11.25 7.48
CA TRP A 110 -3.56 -11.81 6.18
C TRP A 110 -2.65 -13.05 6.27
N ILE A 111 -1.56 -12.98 7.03
CA ILE A 111 -0.64 -14.11 7.23
C ILE A 111 -1.35 -15.28 7.92
N LYS A 112 -2.18 -15.02 8.92
CA LYS A 112 -3.00 -16.06 9.58
C LYS A 112 -3.94 -16.74 8.59
N ASP A 113 -4.63 -15.98 7.76
CA ASP A 113 -5.54 -16.53 6.76
C ASP A 113 -4.80 -17.38 5.71
N LEU A 114 -3.59 -16.94 5.27
CA LEU A 114 -2.75 -17.74 4.39
C LEU A 114 -2.32 -19.07 5.05
N SER A 115 -1.92 -19.06 6.31
CA SER A 115 -1.48 -20.28 7.01
C SER A 115 -2.58 -21.33 7.14
N LEU A 116 -3.85 -20.92 7.26
CA LEU A 116 -5.00 -21.82 7.32
C LEU A 116 -5.30 -22.51 5.97
N ASN A 117 -4.85 -21.95 4.86
CA ASN A 117 -5.06 -22.52 3.53
C ASN A 117 -3.96 -23.52 3.12
N PHE A 118 -2.91 -23.67 3.92
CA PHE A 118 -1.81 -24.64 3.70
C PHE A 118 -1.94 -25.91 4.54
N ASN A 119 -3.02 -26.10 5.31
CA ASN A 119 -3.32 -27.29 6.10
C ASN A 119 -4.49 -28.09 5.42
#